data_eab993614403ae466cf5cb22c3201322
#
_entry.id   eab993614403ae466cf5cb22c3201322
#
_cell.length_a   1.000
_cell.length_b   1.000
_cell.length_c   1.000
_cell.angle_alpha   90.00
_cell.angle_beta   90.00
_cell.angle_gamma   90.00
#
_symmetry.space_group_name_H-M   'P 1'
#
loop_
_entity.id
_entity.type
_entity.pdbx_description
1 polymer ?
#
loop_
_entity_poly.entity_id
_entity_poly.type
_entity_poly.pdbx_seq_one_letter_code
_entity_poly.pdbx_strand_id
1 'polypeptide(L)'
;MNKIAIREIVFYGDDFWNFYNMQSNKVKEKINWTIGLVKCLDVIPEKYFKHIEGTDLYEIRISFGSNIFRTFCFFDKGNLVIILNGFQKKTQKTPKNEIERALKLKKDYYENK
;
A
#
# COMPACT_ATOMS: atom_id res chain seq x y z
N MET A 1 22.78 -10.91 -1.72
CA MET A 1 22.94 -9.94 -0.64
C MET A 1 21.70 -9.90 0.22
N ASN A 2 21.87 -10.08 1.51
CA ASN A 2 20.74 -10.05 2.44
C ASN A 2 20.31 -8.62 2.71
N LYS A 3 19.03 -8.36 2.52
CA LYS A 3 18.47 -7.06 2.86
C LYS A 3 17.86 -7.15 4.24
N ILE A 4 18.22 -6.22 5.11
CA ILE A 4 17.68 -6.14 6.45
C ILE A 4 16.35 -5.37 6.38
N ALA A 5 15.29 -5.98 6.87
CA ALA A 5 13.99 -5.31 6.95
C ALA A 5 14.02 -4.29 8.08
N ILE A 6 13.69 -3.04 7.77
CA ILE A 6 13.61 -1.97 8.77
C ILE A 6 12.17 -1.59 9.10
N ARG A 7 11.21 -2.13 8.33
CA ARG A 7 9.78 -1.98 8.64
C ARG A 7 9.13 -3.34 8.61
N GLU A 8 8.15 -3.51 9.48
CA GLU A 8 7.31 -4.70 9.49
C GLU A 8 6.07 -4.41 8.67
N ILE A 9 5.67 -5.35 7.80
CA ILE A 9 4.50 -5.20 6.93
C ILE A 9 3.44 -6.19 7.39
N VAL A 10 2.24 -5.69 7.66
CA VAL A 10 1.08 -6.50 8.03
C VAL A 10 -0.07 -6.15 7.09
N PHE A 11 -0.81 -7.15 6.63
CA PHE A 11 -1.98 -6.97 5.77
C PHE A 11 -3.22 -7.12 6.62
N TYR A 12 -4.11 -6.12 6.59
CA TYR A 12 -5.34 -6.16 7.36
C TYR A 12 -6.54 -6.40 6.45
N GLY A 13 -7.32 -7.44 6.76
CA GLY A 13 -8.51 -7.78 5.99
C GLY A 13 -8.19 -8.43 4.65
N ASP A 14 -9.20 -8.52 3.79
CA ASP A 14 -9.10 -9.23 2.53
C ASP A 14 -8.98 -8.33 1.30
N ASP A 15 -9.19 -7.02 1.46
CA ASP A 15 -9.27 -6.10 0.33
C ASP A 15 -7.99 -6.11 -0.52
N PHE A 16 -6.83 -6.02 0.12
CA PHE A 16 -5.57 -6.07 -0.62
C PHE A 16 -5.43 -7.38 -1.40
N TRP A 17 -5.72 -8.51 -0.75
CA TRP A 17 -5.54 -9.82 -1.37
C TRP A 17 -6.51 -10.05 -2.51
N ASN A 18 -7.75 -9.54 -2.40
CA ASN A 18 -8.71 -9.61 -3.50
C ASN A 18 -8.21 -8.85 -4.71
N PHE A 19 -7.66 -7.66 -4.48
CA PHE A 19 -7.02 -6.87 -5.54
C PHE A 19 -5.81 -7.62 -6.11
N TYR A 20 -4.91 -8.07 -5.25
CA TYR A 20 -3.66 -8.72 -5.64
C TYR A 20 -3.92 -9.96 -6.50
N ASN A 21 -4.85 -10.80 -6.06
CA ASN A 21 -5.11 -12.07 -6.72
C ASN A 21 -5.74 -11.93 -8.11
N MET A 22 -6.28 -10.76 -8.43
CA MET A 22 -6.82 -10.47 -9.76
C MET A 22 -5.76 -10.05 -10.76
N GLN A 23 -4.53 -9.82 -10.32
CA GLN A 23 -3.49 -9.30 -11.19
C GLN A 23 -2.73 -10.42 -11.92
N SER A 24 -2.09 -10.05 -13.05
CA SER A 24 -1.19 -10.97 -13.74
C SER A 24 0.03 -11.27 -12.88
N ASN A 25 0.74 -12.35 -13.19
CA ASN A 25 1.93 -12.71 -12.44
C ASN A 25 3.00 -11.61 -12.48
N LYS A 26 3.15 -10.94 -13.62
CA LYS A 26 4.14 -9.86 -13.75
C LYS A 26 3.77 -8.65 -12.90
N VAL A 27 2.49 -8.32 -12.83
CA VAL A 27 2.01 -7.23 -11.98
C VAL A 27 2.20 -7.61 -10.51
N LYS A 28 1.87 -8.85 -10.14
CA LYS A 28 2.12 -9.34 -8.77
C LYS A 28 3.58 -9.21 -8.37
N GLU A 29 4.51 -9.57 -9.27
CA GLU A 29 5.94 -9.43 -9.03
C GLU A 29 6.31 -7.97 -8.76
N LYS A 30 5.73 -7.04 -9.55
CA LYS A 30 6.00 -5.61 -9.36
C LYS A 30 5.42 -5.09 -8.05
N ILE A 31 4.25 -5.57 -7.66
CA ILE A 31 3.65 -5.23 -6.37
C ILE A 31 4.56 -5.72 -5.25
N ASN A 32 5.00 -6.98 -5.32
CA ASN A 32 5.87 -7.57 -4.31
C ASN A 32 7.19 -6.80 -4.19
N TRP A 33 7.77 -6.44 -5.34
CA TRP A 33 9.03 -5.70 -5.39
C TRP A 33 8.86 -4.32 -4.71
N THR A 34 7.77 -3.63 -5.03
CA THR A 34 7.53 -2.28 -4.48
C THR A 34 7.30 -2.34 -2.97
N ILE A 35 6.51 -3.31 -2.50
CA ILE A 35 6.31 -3.50 -1.05
C ILE A 35 7.65 -3.85 -0.39
N GLY A 36 8.51 -4.60 -1.07
CA GLY A 36 9.85 -4.90 -0.59
C GLY A 36 10.70 -3.65 -0.39
N LEU A 37 10.56 -2.65 -1.27
CA LEU A 37 11.24 -1.36 -1.09
C LEU A 37 10.76 -0.65 0.18
N VAL A 38 9.44 -0.66 0.43
CA VAL A 38 8.87 -0.06 1.64
C VAL A 38 9.42 -0.76 2.88
N LYS A 39 9.60 -2.06 2.80
CA LYS A 39 10.10 -2.86 3.91
C LYS A 39 11.57 -2.61 4.20
N CYS A 40 12.40 -2.42 3.18
CA CYS A 40 13.86 -2.47 3.31
C CYS A 40 14.59 -1.13 3.17
N LEU A 41 14.00 -0.13 2.49
CA LEU A 41 14.69 1.16 2.31
C LEU A 41 14.51 2.06 3.52
N ASP A 42 15.59 2.65 3.99
CA ASP A 42 15.54 3.64 5.08
C ASP A 42 14.69 4.84 4.66
N VAL A 43 15.03 5.46 3.53
CA VAL A 43 14.26 6.55 2.94
C VAL A 43 13.63 6.03 1.66
N ILE A 44 12.30 6.04 1.61
CA ILE A 44 11.57 5.53 0.44
C ILE A 44 11.29 6.70 -0.50
N PRO A 45 11.77 6.63 -1.77
CA PRO A 45 11.47 7.72 -2.72
C PRO A 45 9.97 7.94 -2.89
N GLU A 46 9.57 9.20 -3.06
CA GLU A 46 8.18 9.57 -3.24
C GLU A 46 7.55 8.89 -4.45
N LYS A 47 8.36 8.52 -5.42
CA LYS A 47 7.92 7.74 -6.58
C LYS A 47 7.20 6.46 -6.17
N TYR A 48 7.55 5.89 -5.01
CA TYR A 48 7.00 4.62 -4.54
C TYR A 48 6.13 4.74 -3.31
N PHE A 49 6.24 5.84 -2.56
CA PHE A 49 5.58 5.94 -1.27
C PHE A 49 5.30 7.39 -0.94
N LYS A 50 4.01 7.76 -0.87
CA LYS A 50 3.63 9.16 -0.69
C LYS A 50 2.51 9.29 0.32
N HIS A 51 2.64 10.30 1.19
CA HIS A 51 1.59 10.64 2.15
C HIS A 51 0.37 11.22 1.43
N ILE A 52 -0.83 10.84 1.86
CA ILE A 52 -2.08 11.39 1.35
C ILE A 52 -2.49 12.54 2.27
N GLU A 53 -2.47 13.77 1.74
CA GLU A 53 -2.78 14.97 2.51
C GLU A 53 -4.14 14.90 3.17
N GLY A 54 -4.20 15.41 4.41
CA GLY A 54 -5.44 15.43 5.18
C GLY A 54 -5.77 14.11 5.86
N THR A 55 -4.89 13.13 5.77
CA THR A 55 -5.09 11.81 6.38
C THR A 55 -3.79 11.32 7.00
N ASP A 56 -3.88 10.20 7.74
CA ASP A 56 -2.70 9.46 8.21
C ASP A 56 -2.32 8.34 7.24
N LEU A 57 -2.93 8.32 6.06
CA LEU A 57 -2.67 7.28 5.08
C LEU A 57 -1.47 7.62 4.20
N TYR A 58 -0.83 6.57 3.72
CA TYR A 58 0.20 6.65 2.69
C TYR A 58 -0.22 5.78 1.52
N GLU A 59 0.19 6.16 0.31
CA GLU A 59 -0.02 5.32 -0.85
C GLU A 59 1.29 4.71 -1.29
N ILE A 60 1.27 3.39 -1.47
CA ILE A 60 2.36 2.65 -2.12
C ILE A 60 2.04 2.70 -3.60
N ARG A 61 2.98 3.21 -4.39
CA ARG A 61 2.79 3.55 -5.79
C ARG A 61 3.47 2.53 -6.69
N ILE A 62 2.67 1.82 -7.47
CA ILE A 62 3.13 0.73 -8.33
C ILE A 62 2.81 1.07 -9.77
N SER A 63 3.81 0.90 -10.66
CA SER A 63 3.63 1.10 -12.09
C SER A 63 4.13 -0.13 -12.83
N PHE A 64 3.37 -0.56 -13.84
CA PHE A 64 3.78 -1.64 -14.73
C PHE A 64 3.29 -1.32 -16.14
N GLY A 65 4.23 -1.05 -17.06
CA GLY A 65 3.88 -0.54 -18.37
C GLY A 65 3.19 0.80 -18.22
N SER A 66 2.04 0.96 -18.86
CA SER A 66 1.22 2.17 -18.75
C SER A 66 0.19 2.09 -17.63
N ASN A 67 0.13 0.97 -16.91
CA ASN A 67 -0.84 0.76 -15.85
C ASN A 67 -0.31 1.22 -14.50
N ILE A 68 -1.17 1.84 -13.72
CA ILE A 68 -0.85 2.40 -12.41
C ILE A 68 -1.72 1.74 -11.35
N PHE A 69 -1.07 1.30 -10.27
CA PHE A 69 -1.76 0.68 -9.15
C PHE A 69 -1.39 1.41 -7.87
N ARG A 70 -2.29 1.39 -6.90
CA ARG A 70 -2.05 1.98 -5.59
C ARG A 70 -2.50 1.00 -4.52
N THR A 71 -1.77 0.97 -3.41
CA THR A 71 -2.28 0.31 -2.21
C THR A 71 -2.09 1.27 -1.05
N PHE A 72 -3.12 1.39 -0.21
CA PHE A 72 -3.10 2.33 0.92
C PHE A 72 -2.67 1.62 2.18
N CYS A 73 -1.94 2.35 3.00
CA CYS A 73 -1.40 1.83 4.26
C CYS A 73 -1.26 2.95 5.27
N PHE A 74 -0.95 2.60 6.51
CA PHE A 74 -0.63 3.57 7.54
C PHE A 74 0.36 2.95 8.53
N PHE A 75 0.98 3.80 9.34
CA PHE A 75 1.89 3.35 10.39
C PHE A 75 1.10 3.21 11.71
N ASP A 76 1.10 2.02 12.31
CA ASP A 76 0.47 1.82 13.61
C ASP A 76 1.41 2.30 14.72
N LYS A 77 2.56 1.66 14.85
CA LYS A 77 3.58 2.07 15.83
C LYS A 77 4.94 2.03 15.16
N GLY A 78 5.69 3.13 15.26
CA GLY A 78 7.05 3.16 14.75
C GLY A 78 7.12 2.69 13.31
N ASN A 79 7.74 1.56 13.06
CA ASN A 79 7.96 1.03 11.72
C ASN A 79 6.96 -0.06 11.31
N LEU A 80 5.83 -0.18 12.01
CA LEU A 80 4.80 -1.16 11.65
C LEU A 80 3.84 -0.57 10.62
N VAL A 81 3.89 -1.09 9.40
CA VAL A 81 3.05 -0.65 8.29
C VAL A 81 1.88 -1.62 8.11
N ILE A 82 0.67 -1.08 8.15
CA ILE A 82 -0.56 -1.85 7.96
C ILE A 82 -1.10 -1.56 6.58
N ILE A 83 -1.10 -2.57 5.71
CA ILE A 83 -1.64 -2.44 4.35
C ILE A 83 -3.13 -2.74 4.36
N LEU A 84 -3.91 -1.91 3.71
CA LEU A 84 -5.37 -1.93 3.74
C LEU A 84 -5.97 -2.41 2.42
N ASN A 85 -6.18 -1.51 1.45
CA ASN A 85 -6.81 -1.84 0.17
C ASN A 85 -5.89 -1.52 -1.00
N GLY A 86 -6.16 -2.17 -2.13
CA GLY A 86 -5.43 -1.92 -3.36
C GLY A 86 -6.40 -1.75 -4.53
N PHE A 87 -5.96 -1.04 -5.57
CA PHE A 87 -6.78 -0.80 -6.74
C PHE A 87 -5.92 -0.35 -7.92
N GLN A 88 -6.48 -0.48 -9.12
CA GLN A 88 -5.87 0.08 -10.32
C GLN A 88 -6.36 1.51 -10.50
N LYS A 89 -5.43 2.43 -10.63
CA LYS A 89 -5.76 3.85 -10.81
C LYS A 89 -5.99 4.12 -12.29
N LYS A 90 -7.18 4.57 -12.64
CA LYS A 90 -7.58 4.83 -14.04
C LYS A 90 -7.80 6.31 -14.34
N THR A 91 -7.65 7.18 -13.33
CA THR A 91 -7.84 8.62 -13.47
C THR A 91 -6.67 9.37 -12.86
N GLN A 92 -6.56 10.67 -13.17
CA GLN A 92 -5.51 11.53 -12.64
C GLN A 92 -5.57 11.65 -11.11
N LYS A 93 -6.78 11.80 -10.59
CA LYS A 93 -6.97 11.96 -9.15
C LYS A 93 -7.11 10.61 -8.47
N THR A 94 -6.62 10.51 -7.24
CA THR A 94 -6.86 9.35 -6.40
C THR A 94 -8.35 9.27 -6.12
N PRO A 95 -9.00 8.11 -6.38
CA PRO A 95 -10.44 7.98 -6.15
C PRO A 95 -10.80 8.20 -4.68
N LYS A 96 -11.74 9.10 -4.46
CA LYS A 96 -12.19 9.46 -3.12
C LYS A 96 -12.79 8.28 -2.38
N ASN A 97 -13.53 7.42 -3.09
CA ASN A 97 -14.13 6.23 -2.50
C ASN A 97 -13.09 5.24 -1.99
N GLU A 98 -11.91 5.18 -2.63
CA GLU A 98 -10.83 4.30 -2.17
C GLU A 98 -10.19 4.83 -0.89
N ILE A 99 -10.06 6.16 -0.79
CA ILE A 99 -9.57 6.79 0.44
C ILE A 99 -10.55 6.53 1.58
N GLU A 100 -11.85 6.70 1.33
CA GLU A 100 -12.89 6.44 2.32
C GLU A 100 -12.87 4.98 2.78
N ARG A 101 -12.68 4.04 1.84
CA ARG A 101 -12.56 2.62 2.17
C ARG A 101 -11.36 2.37 3.08
N ALA A 102 -10.21 2.97 2.77
CA ALA A 102 -9.01 2.81 3.58
C ALA A 102 -9.21 3.36 4.99
N LEU A 103 -9.84 4.52 5.10
CA LEU A 103 -10.10 5.13 6.41
C LEU A 103 -11.04 4.26 7.25
N LYS A 104 -12.03 3.64 6.61
CA LYS A 104 -12.94 2.72 7.27
C LYS A 104 -12.22 1.47 7.76
N LEU A 105 -11.36 0.91 6.92
CA LEU A 105 -10.55 -0.26 7.28
C LEU A 105 -9.60 0.06 8.42
N LYS A 106 -9.00 1.25 8.40
CA LYS A 106 -8.12 1.70 9.48
C LYS A 106 -8.86 1.79 10.81
N LYS A 107 -10.06 2.36 10.78
CA LYS A 107 -10.92 2.44 11.97
C LYS A 107 -11.24 1.04 12.50
N ASP A 108 -11.63 0.14 11.60
CA ASP A 108 -11.94 -1.25 11.92
C ASP A 108 -10.73 -1.95 12.54
N TYR A 109 -9.55 -1.72 12.01
CA TYR A 109 -8.31 -2.27 12.54
C TYR A 109 -8.13 -1.91 14.02
N TYR A 110 -8.30 -0.63 14.36
CA TYR A 110 -8.13 -0.19 15.74
C TYR A 110 -9.23 -0.69 16.66
N GLU A 111 -10.45 -0.84 16.15
CA GLU A 111 -11.59 -1.35 16.95
C GLU A 111 -11.46 -2.84 17.26
N ASN A 112 -10.74 -3.58 16.41
CA ASN A 112 -10.57 -5.03 16.58
C ASN A 112 -9.16 -5.42 17.04
N LYS A 113 -8.42 -4.48 17.52
CA LYS A 113 -7.04 -4.69 17.92
C LYS A 113 -6.95 -5.25 19.32
#